data_a766fefb2e771e699fd9fb64d7d63860
#
_entry.id   a766fefb2e771e699fd9fb64d7d63860
#
_cell.length_a   1.000
_cell.length_b   1.000
_cell.length_c   1.000
_cell.angle_alpha   90.00
_cell.angle_beta   90.00
_cell.angle_gamma   90.00
#
_symmetry.space_group_name_H-M   'P 1'
#
loop_
_entity.id
_entity.type
_entity.pdbx_description
1 polymer ?
#
loop_
_entity_poly.entity_id
_entity_poly.type
_entity_poly.pdbx_seq_one_letter_code
_entity_poly.pdbx_strand_id
1 'polypeptide(L)'
;MITTLTVITGCASGPPAELVEEYGPPALFIKQHDHAALAKWYTKEAAALRQRATELRSMVREVSDYDSQGFYVDRLDIMKEGSDLADDYSEAADKAEKLAQIHRRPLPAQ
;
A
#
# COMPACT_ATOMS: atom_id res chain seq x y z
N MET A 1 16.34 19.16 -32.97
CA MET A 1 16.62 19.55 -32.01
C MET A 1 15.56 19.74 -31.06
N ILE A 2 14.92 20.09 -30.98
CA ILE A 2 13.84 20.32 -30.35
C ILE A 2 13.21 19.37 -29.52
N THR A 3 13.01 18.37 -30.00
CA THR A 3 12.36 17.30 -29.36
C THR A 3 12.64 17.19 -27.94
N THR A 4 13.77 17.10 -27.67
CA THR A 4 14.06 16.87 -26.33
C THR A 4 13.23 17.58 -25.37
N LEU A 5 13.02 18.75 -25.57
CA LEU A 5 12.25 19.42 -24.70
C LEU A 5 11.12 18.69 -24.26
N THR A 6 10.51 18.08 -24.98
CA THR A 6 9.33 17.39 -24.63
C THR A 6 9.59 16.59 -23.47
N VAL A 7 10.51 15.93 -23.49
CA VAL A 7 10.81 15.00 -22.49
C VAL A 7 10.82 15.65 -21.18
N ILE A 8 11.45 16.64 -21.08
CA ILE A 8 11.53 17.37 -19.94
C ILE A 8 10.20 17.67 -19.41
N THR A 9 9.37 17.97 -20.23
CA THR A 9 8.04 18.27 -19.84
C THR A 9 7.52 17.16 -19.00
N GLY A 10 7.66 15.98 -19.46
CA GLY A 10 7.15 14.84 -18.76
C GLY A 10 7.69 14.81 -17.34
N CYS A 11 8.92 15.07 -17.20
CA CYS A 11 9.53 15.05 -15.90
C CYS A 11 9.02 16.19 -15.05
N ALA A 12 8.78 17.27 -15.68
CA ALA A 12 8.39 18.45 -14.96
C ALA A 12 6.93 18.43 -14.55
N SER A 13 6.21 17.47 -15.03
CA SER A 13 4.79 17.47 -14.74
C SER A 13 4.40 17.20 -13.30
N GLY A 14 5.13 17.65 -12.39
CA GLY A 14 4.74 17.57 -11.01
C GLY A 14 5.11 16.28 -10.33
N PRO A 15 4.70 16.10 -9.09
CA PRO A 15 5.06 14.93 -8.33
C PRO A 15 4.42 13.70 -8.92
N PRO A 16 5.12 12.60 -8.84
CA PRO A 16 4.57 11.35 -9.34
C PRO A 16 3.30 10.98 -8.58
N ALA A 17 2.38 10.41 -9.29
CA ALA A 17 1.14 9.97 -8.67
C ALA A 17 1.41 8.98 -7.54
N GLU A 18 2.44 8.20 -7.67
CA GLU A 18 2.79 7.24 -6.65
C GLU A 18 3.05 7.86 -5.30
N LEU A 19 3.67 9.02 -5.28
CA LEU A 19 3.97 9.68 -4.01
C LEU A 19 2.70 10.12 -3.32
N VAL A 20 1.71 10.53 -4.09
CA VAL A 20 0.45 10.98 -3.53
C VAL A 20 -0.26 9.80 -2.90
N GLU A 21 -0.27 8.67 -3.57
CA GLU A 21 -0.91 7.46 -3.05
C GLU A 21 -0.19 6.93 -1.82
N GLU A 22 1.11 7.11 -1.76
CA GLU A 22 1.89 6.64 -0.64
C GLU A 22 1.55 7.37 0.66
N TYR A 23 1.19 8.63 0.56
CA TYR A 23 0.89 9.44 1.74
C TYR A 23 -0.60 9.63 2.01
N GLY A 24 -1.42 8.88 1.34
CA GLY A 24 -2.86 8.91 1.58
C GLY A 24 -3.66 9.27 0.35
N PRO A 25 -4.97 9.37 0.49
CA PRO A 25 -5.83 9.69 -0.65
C PRO A 25 -5.58 11.12 -1.12
N PRO A 26 -5.79 11.38 -2.41
CA PRO A 26 -5.63 12.72 -2.94
C PRO A 26 -6.47 13.73 -2.15
N ALA A 27 -5.86 14.85 -1.81
CA ALA A 27 -6.54 15.88 -1.03
C ALA A 27 -7.82 16.37 -1.71
N LEU A 28 -7.85 16.32 -3.02
CA LEU A 28 -9.02 16.74 -3.78
C LEU A 28 -10.27 15.92 -3.40
N PHE A 29 -10.12 14.62 -3.19
CA PHE A 29 -11.24 13.76 -2.82
C PHE A 29 -11.81 14.19 -1.47
N ILE A 30 -10.92 14.56 -0.55
CA ILE A 30 -11.32 15.00 0.77
C ILE A 30 -12.03 16.35 0.66
N LYS A 31 -11.48 17.29 -0.06
CA LYS A 31 -12.05 18.62 -0.23
C LYS A 31 -13.42 18.60 -0.87
N GLN A 32 -13.61 17.70 -1.83
CA GLN A 32 -14.89 17.60 -2.54
C GLN A 32 -15.88 16.67 -1.86
N HIS A 33 -15.50 16.10 -0.72
CA HIS A 33 -16.34 15.13 -0.01
C HIS A 33 -16.74 13.99 -0.96
N ASP A 34 -15.79 13.55 -1.78
CA ASP A 34 -16.05 12.51 -2.78
C ASP A 34 -15.93 11.14 -2.12
N HIS A 35 -17.00 10.73 -1.46
CA HIS A 35 -17.00 9.47 -0.72
C HIS A 35 -16.81 8.25 -1.62
N ALA A 36 -17.32 8.30 -2.84
CA ALA A 36 -17.15 7.19 -3.77
C ALA A 36 -15.68 7.02 -4.15
N ALA A 37 -14.99 8.13 -4.43
CA ALA A 37 -13.59 8.08 -4.79
C ALA A 37 -12.74 7.65 -3.60
N LEU A 38 -13.07 8.12 -2.40
CA LEU A 38 -12.34 7.74 -1.19
C LEU A 38 -12.52 6.24 -0.91
N ALA A 39 -13.74 5.72 -1.05
CA ALA A 39 -13.99 4.31 -0.85
C ALA A 39 -13.18 3.46 -1.83
N LYS A 40 -13.11 3.89 -3.08
CA LYS A 40 -12.36 3.20 -4.10
C LYS A 40 -10.87 3.22 -3.79
N TRP A 41 -10.37 4.36 -3.36
CA TRP A 41 -8.96 4.51 -3.00
C TRP A 41 -8.59 3.56 -1.86
N TYR A 42 -9.40 3.54 -0.80
CA TYR A 42 -9.11 2.67 0.35
C TYR A 42 -9.23 1.19 0.01
N THR A 43 -10.12 0.84 -0.91
CA THR A 43 -10.25 -0.55 -1.37
C THR A 43 -8.98 -0.99 -2.08
N LYS A 44 -8.42 -0.12 -2.93
CA LYS A 44 -7.17 -0.42 -3.63
C LYS A 44 -6.01 -0.50 -2.65
N GLU A 45 -6.00 0.38 -1.65
CA GLU A 45 -4.94 0.39 -0.65
C GLU A 45 -4.98 -0.91 0.16
N ALA A 46 -6.17 -1.35 0.55
CA ALA A 46 -6.31 -2.60 1.29
C ALA A 46 -5.76 -3.78 0.49
N ALA A 47 -6.06 -3.82 -0.80
CA ALA A 47 -5.57 -4.90 -1.67
C ALA A 47 -4.04 -4.87 -1.78
N ALA A 48 -3.46 -3.68 -1.92
CA ALA A 48 -2.01 -3.53 -2.01
C ALA A 48 -1.33 -3.95 -0.72
N LEU A 49 -1.90 -3.59 0.42
CA LEU A 49 -1.34 -3.97 1.72
C LEU A 49 -1.42 -5.48 1.95
N ARG A 50 -2.51 -6.12 1.53
CA ARG A 50 -2.63 -7.57 1.63
C ARG A 50 -1.63 -8.28 0.74
N GLN A 51 -1.37 -7.73 -0.42
CA GLN A 51 -0.36 -8.25 -1.34
C GLN A 51 1.02 -8.22 -0.68
N ARG A 52 1.37 -7.10 -0.06
CA ARG A 52 2.65 -6.97 0.62
C ARG A 52 2.78 -7.95 1.78
N ALA A 53 1.70 -8.15 2.53
CA ALA A 53 1.70 -9.12 3.62
C ALA A 53 1.96 -10.52 3.09
N THR A 54 1.33 -10.88 1.97
CA THR A 54 1.52 -12.20 1.35
C THR A 54 2.96 -12.37 0.89
N GLU A 55 3.55 -11.35 0.29
CA GLU A 55 4.93 -11.41 -0.18
C GLU A 55 5.91 -11.58 0.96
N LEU A 56 5.68 -10.86 2.06
CA LEU A 56 6.54 -10.98 3.23
C LEU A 56 6.45 -12.38 3.86
N ARG A 57 5.24 -12.92 3.94
CA ARG A 57 5.06 -14.26 4.48
C ARG A 57 5.74 -15.31 3.61
N SER A 58 5.70 -15.10 2.29
CA SER A 58 6.39 -15.98 1.36
C SER A 58 7.89 -15.92 1.58
N MET A 59 8.43 -14.72 1.78
CA MET A 59 9.85 -14.55 2.02
C MET A 59 10.28 -15.21 3.33
N VAL A 60 9.44 -15.08 4.37
CA VAL A 60 9.73 -15.73 5.64
C VAL A 60 9.77 -17.25 5.48
N ARG A 61 8.84 -17.80 4.70
CA ARG A 61 8.84 -19.25 4.43
C ARG A 61 10.09 -19.66 3.68
N GLU A 62 10.55 -18.87 2.73
CA GLU A 62 11.77 -19.18 1.99
C GLU A 62 12.98 -19.23 2.90
N VAL A 63 13.08 -18.26 3.83
CA VAL A 63 14.17 -18.24 4.79
C VAL A 63 14.11 -19.52 5.65
N SER A 64 12.90 -19.89 6.09
CA SER A 64 12.71 -21.07 6.92
C SER A 64 13.05 -22.34 6.17
N ASP A 65 12.57 -22.45 4.93
CA ASP A 65 12.72 -23.70 4.16
C ASP A 65 14.11 -23.90 3.54
N TYR A 66 14.73 -22.81 3.07
CA TYR A 66 15.98 -22.92 2.34
C TYR A 66 17.23 -22.61 3.16
N ASP A 67 17.06 -22.15 4.38
CA ASP A 67 18.18 -21.88 5.25
C ASP A 67 18.40 -22.99 6.28
N SER A 68 18.16 -24.22 5.86
CA SER A 68 18.35 -25.37 6.76
C SER A 68 19.81 -25.51 7.18
N GLN A 69 20.73 -24.93 6.41
CA GLN A 69 22.14 -25.00 6.71
C GLN A 69 22.61 -23.86 7.64
N GLY A 70 21.72 -22.94 7.96
CA GLY A 70 22.07 -21.83 8.84
C GLY A 70 22.94 -20.77 8.20
N PHE A 71 22.74 -20.51 6.94
CA PHE A 71 23.50 -19.47 6.22
C PHE A 71 23.18 -18.07 6.70
N TYR A 72 21.95 -17.87 7.19
CA TYR A 72 21.59 -16.57 7.74
C TYR A 72 21.83 -16.61 9.24
N VAL A 73 22.80 -15.85 9.69
CA VAL A 73 23.16 -15.79 11.11
C VAL A 73 21.95 -15.38 11.96
N ASP A 74 21.18 -14.41 11.44
CA ASP A 74 20.03 -13.89 12.17
C ASP A 74 18.73 -14.48 11.67
N ARG A 75 18.73 -15.73 11.27
CA ARG A 75 17.57 -16.39 10.71
C ARG A 75 16.29 -16.23 11.51
N LEU A 76 16.37 -16.47 12.81
CA LEU A 76 15.19 -16.39 13.67
C LEU A 76 14.68 -14.95 13.78
N ASP A 77 15.59 -13.99 13.83
CA ASP A 77 15.20 -12.59 13.89
C ASP A 77 14.55 -12.15 12.56
N ILE A 78 15.11 -12.59 11.45
CA ILE A 78 14.56 -12.29 10.14
C ILE A 78 13.14 -12.84 10.03
N MET A 79 12.94 -14.07 10.49
CA MET A 79 11.63 -14.71 10.45
C MET A 79 10.63 -13.99 11.34
N LYS A 80 11.06 -13.63 12.53
CA LYS A 80 10.18 -12.95 13.48
C LYS A 80 9.80 -11.56 12.99
N GLU A 81 10.79 -10.77 12.63
CA GLU A 81 10.51 -9.40 12.18
C GLU A 81 9.74 -9.38 10.87
N GLY A 82 10.03 -10.31 9.97
CA GLY A 82 9.28 -10.43 8.73
C GLY A 82 7.83 -10.80 8.95
N SER A 83 7.57 -11.73 9.89
CA SER A 83 6.21 -12.12 10.24
C SER A 83 5.45 -10.98 10.91
N ASP A 84 6.12 -10.27 11.82
CA ASP A 84 5.51 -9.13 12.50
C ASP A 84 5.14 -8.04 11.50
N LEU A 85 6.04 -7.75 10.55
CA LEU A 85 5.77 -6.75 9.54
C LEU A 85 4.60 -7.18 8.64
N ALA A 86 4.53 -8.46 8.29
CA ALA A 86 3.42 -8.98 7.50
C ALA A 86 2.09 -8.80 8.24
N ASP A 87 2.10 -9.05 9.56
CA ASP A 87 0.90 -8.86 10.37
C ASP A 87 0.50 -7.40 10.42
N ASP A 88 1.47 -6.49 10.50
CA ASP A 88 1.20 -5.05 10.49
C ASP A 88 0.55 -4.63 9.18
N TYR A 89 1.02 -5.17 8.05
CA TYR A 89 0.41 -4.87 6.76
C TYR A 89 -1.02 -5.42 6.67
N SER A 90 -1.26 -6.63 7.22
CA SER A 90 -2.60 -7.20 7.24
C SER A 90 -3.54 -6.36 8.08
N GLU A 91 -3.06 -5.89 9.23
CA GLU A 91 -3.86 -5.06 10.11
C GLU A 91 -4.17 -3.72 9.45
N ALA A 92 -3.18 -3.13 8.78
CA ALA A 92 -3.39 -1.89 8.05
C ALA A 92 -4.40 -2.08 6.92
N ALA A 93 -4.37 -3.25 6.26
CA ALA A 93 -5.33 -3.56 5.20
C ALA A 93 -6.76 -3.62 5.76
N ASP A 94 -6.92 -4.21 6.94
CA ASP A 94 -8.24 -4.29 7.58
C ASP A 94 -8.76 -2.90 7.91
N LYS A 95 -7.88 -2.01 8.37
CA LYS A 95 -8.26 -0.63 8.67
C LYS A 95 -8.65 0.13 7.41
N ALA A 96 -7.90 -0.08 6.33
CA ALA A 96 -8.24 0.55 5.05
C ALA A 96 -9.60 0.05 4.54
N GLU A 97 -9.87 -1.24 4.72
CA GLU A 97 -11.16 -1.83 4.33
C GLU A 97 -12.31 -1.18 5.12
N LYS A 98 -12.10 -0.97 6.41
CA LYS A 98 -13.11 -0.31 7.24
C LYS A 98 -13.37 1.10 6.78
N LEU A 99 -12.32 1.83 6.42
CA LEU A 99 -12.47 3.18 5.91
C LEU A 99 -13.23 3.18 4.59
N ALA A 100 -12.96 2.20 3.73
CA ALA A 100 -13.70 2.07 2.47
C ALA A 100 -15.19 1.86 2.74
N GLN A 101 -15.51 1.01 3.72
CA GLN A 101 -16.90 0.74 4.10
C GLN A 101 -17.58 1.97 4.65
N ILE A 102 -16.89 2.76 5.46
CA ILE A 102 -17.43 3.99 6.01
C ILE A 102 -17.80 4.96 4.90
N HIS A 103 -16.93 5.08 3.89
CA HIS A 103 -17.20 6.00 2.79
C HIS A 103 -18.30 5.49 1.84
N ARG A 104 -18.61 4.19 1.89
CA ARG A 104 -19.69 3.63 1.08
C ARG A 104 -21.05 3.76 1.77
N ARG A 105 -21.08 4.11 3.05
CA ARG A 105 -22.35 4.21 3.75
C ARG A 105 -23.20 5.31 3.16
N PRO A 106 -24.51 5.07 3.00
CA PRO A 106 -25.38 6.13 2.50
C PRO A 106 -25.45 7.25 3.50
N LEU A 107 -25.58 8.46 3.00
CA LEU A 107 -25.71 9.60 3.86
C LEU A 107 -27.04 9.53 4.58
N PRO A 108 -27.12 10.02 5.82
CA PRO A 108 -28.39 9.98 6.54
C PRO A 108 -29.43 10.87 5.86
N ALA A 109 -30.67 10.43 5.94
CA ALA A 109 -31.76 11.18 5.33
C ALA A 109 -31.91 12.50 6.09
N GLN A 110 -32.25 13.55 5.38
CA GLN A 110 -32.38 14.88 5.99
C GLN A 110 -33.82 15.32 6.11
#